data_cd960466885c15cdf4184af9212da505
#
_entry.id   cd960466885c15cdf4184af9212da505
#
_cell.length_a   1.000
_cell.length_b   1.000
_cell.length_c   1.000
_cell.angle_alpha   90.00
_cell.angle_beta   90.00
_cell.angle_gamma   90.00
#
_symmetry.space_group_name_H-M   'P 1'
#
loop_
_entity.id
_entity.type
_entity.pdbx_description
1 polymer ?
#
loop_
_entity_poly.entity_id
_entity_poly.type
_entity_poly.pdbx_seq_one_letter_code
_entity_poly.pdbx_strand_id
1 'polypeptide(L)' 'MLARKEPMQMLIKGQSDIEIHISDIGYICLKQHDGEGEQIIMFAPAYAPKVAGAINQLQDFAQRKFEKSELVED' A
#
# COMPACT_ATOMS: atom_id res chain seq x y z
N MET A 1 29.58 14.72 1.32
CA MET A 1 28.62 14.04 1.96
C MET A 1 27.99 12.99 1.13
N LEU A 2 27.61 11.94 1.70
CA LEU A 2 27.10 10.90 1.01
C LEU A 2 25.71 11.06 0.77
N ALA A 3 25.34 11.11 -0.41
CA ALA A 3 23.96 11.25 -0.76
C ALA A 3 23.28 9.96 -0.48
N ARG A 4 22.27 9.99 0.33
CA ARG A 4 21.51 8.85 0.56
C ARG A 4 20.54 8.72 -0.54
N LYS A 5 20.50 7.58 -1.15
CA LYS A 5 19.56 7.35 -2.19
C LYS A 5 18.27 6.98 -1.57
N GLU A 6 17.30 7.81 -1.69
CA GLU A 6 16.00 7.55 -1.12
C GLU A 6 15.07 7.03 -2.19
N PRO A 7 14.26 6.05 -1.86
CA PRO A 7 13.35 5.50 -2.86
C PRO A 7 12.24 6.49 -3.13
N MET A 8 12.10 6.89 -4.38
CA MET A 8 10.99 7.72 -4.79
C MET A 8 9.84 6.86 -5.24
N GLN A 9 10.08 5.60 -5.44
CA GLN A 9 9.08 4.69 -5.95
C GLN A 9 9.37 3.30 -5.46
N MET A 10 8.35 2.61 -5.01
CA MET A 10 8.48 1.25 -4.54
C MET A 10 7.36 0.43 -5.14
N LEU A 11 7.65 -0.83 -5.42
CA LEU A 11 6.67 -1.70 -6.02
C LEU A 11 6.48 -2.92 -5.15
N ILE A 12 5.26 -3.19 -4.78
CA ILE A 12 4.92 -4.36 -3.98
C ILE A 12 4.22 -5.33 -4.88
N LYS A 13 4.86 -6.45 -5.14
CA LYS A 13 4.30 -7.44 -6.02
C LYS A 13 3.31 -8.30 -5.29
N GLY A 14 2.30 -8.73 -5.98
CA GLY A 14 1.31 -9.58 -5.37
C GLY A 14 0.20 -9.86 -6.34
N GLN A 15 -1.00 -10.05 -5.79
CA GLN A 15 -2.16 -10.34 -6.56
C GLN A 15 -2.39 -9.24 -7.59
N SER A 16 -2.30 -7.99 -7.13
CA SER A 16 -2.28 -6.84 -8.02
C SER A 16 -1.15 -5.98 -7.50
N ASP A 17 -0.24 -5.62 -8.38
CA ASP A 17 0.93 -4.86 -7.95
C ASP A 17 0.52 -3.51 -7.41
N ILE A 18 1.17 -3.10 -6.36
CA ILE A 18 0.93 -1.80 -5.75
C ILE A 18 2.19 -0.97 -5.89
N GLU A 19 2.04 0.18 -6.47
CA GLU A 19 3.15 1.09 -6.66
C GLU A 19 3.02 2.22 -5.65
N ILE A 20 4.11 2.56 -4.99
CA ILE A 20 4.12 3.64 -4.02
C ILE A 20 5.16 4.65 -4.47
N HIS A 21 4.74 5.89 -4.60
CA HIS A 21 5.70 6.92 -5.02
C HIS A 21 5.35 8.25 -4.36
N ILE A 22 6.26 9.21 -4.54
CA ILE A 22 6.09 10.53 -3.99
C ILE A 22 5.77 11.49 -5.12
N SER A 23 4.70 12.25 -4.96
CA SER A 23 4.29 13.19 -5.98
C SER A 23 5.18 14.42 -5.95
N ASP A 24 5.02 15.27 -6.94
CA ASP A 24 5.81 16.49 -7.05
C ASP A 24 5.68 17.39 -5.84
N ILE A 25 4.53 17.38 -5.21
CA ILE A 25 4.32 18.24 -4.06
C ILE A 25 4.54 17.49 -2.75
N GLY A 26 5.10 16.31 -2.82
CA GLY A 26 5.45 15.59 -1.59
C GLY A 26 4.36 14.71 -1.01
N TYR A 27 3.30 14.47 -1.74
CA TYR A 27 2.27 13.56 -1.25
C TYR A 27 2.69 12.12 -1.52
N ILE A 28 2.25 11.23 -0.67
CA ILE A 28 2.50 9.82 -0.86
C ILE A 28 1.35 9.26 -1.65
N CYS A 29 1.67 8.58 -2.74
CA CYS A 29 0.69 8.02 -3.65
C CYS A 29 0.78 6.51 -3.68
N LEU A 30 -0.38 5.87 -3.56
CA LEU A 30 -0.46 4.43 -3.72
C LEU A 30 -1.29 4.17 -4.94
N LYS A 31 -0.74 3.44 -5.88
CA LYS A 31 -1.42 3.15 -7.13
C LYS A 31 -1.51 1.66 -7.33
N GLN A 32 -2.67 1.18 -7.67
CA GLN A 32 -2.86 -0.23 -7.93
C GLN A 32 -3.47 -0.40 -9.30
N HIS A 33 -2.93 -1.35 -10.04
CA HIS A 33 -3.41 -1.67 -11.38
C HIS A 33 -4.20 -2.96 -11.27
N ASP A 34 -5.41 -2.96 -11.80
CA ASP A 34 -6.21 -4.16 -11.68
C ASP A 34 -6.72 -4.67 -13.00
N GLY A 35 -6.11 -4.32 -14.06
CA GLY A 35 -6.50 -4.85 -15.35
C GLY A 35 -7.55 -4.03 -16.06
N GLU A 36 -8.38 -3.36 -15.34
CA GLU A 36 -9.39 -2.53 -15.96
C GLU A 36 -9.11 -1.07 -15.76
N GLY A 37 -8.09 -0.76 -15.00
CA GLY A 37 -7.76 0.63 -14.75
C GLY A 37 -6.85 0.74 -13.57
N GLU A 38 -6.76 1.94 -13.03
CA GLU A 38 -5.92 2.20 -11.90
C GLU A 38 -6.70 2.84 -10.79
N GLN A 39 -6.33 2.52 -9.58
CA GLN A 39 -6.89 3.18 -8.43
C GLN A 39 -5.77 3.87 -7.71
N ILE A 40 -5.97 5.13 -7.37
CA ILE A 40 -4.93 5.93 -6.77
C ILE A 40 -5.43 6.54 -5.48
N ILE A 41 -4.59 6.45 -4.45
CA ILE A 41 -4.87 7.08 -3.18
C ILE A 41 -3.69 7.96 -2.86
N MET A 42 -3.96 9.20 -2.44
CA MET A 42 -2.89 10.13 -2.10
C MET A 42 -3.15 10.71 -0.73
N PHE A 43 -2.10 10.93 0.01
CA PHE A 43 -2.24 11.59 1.30
C PHE A 43 -0.95 12.33 1.66
N ALA A 44 -1.10 13.34 2.51
CA ALA A 44 0.04 14.11 2.97
C ALA A 44 0.93 13.24 3.85
N PRO A 45 2.23 13.52 3.87
CA PRO A 45 3.16 12.69 4.66
C PRO A 45 2.78 12.57 6.13
N ALA A 46 2.16 13.60 6.68
CA ALA A 46 1.80 13.56 8.09
C ALA A 46 0.80 12.47 8.41
N TYR A 47 0.05 12.02 7.41
CA TYR A 47 -0.93 10.97 7.63
C TYR A 47 -0.33 9.57 7.49
N ALA A 48 0.88 9.49 6.95
CA ALA A 48 1.47 8.18 6.70
C ALA A 48 1.55 7.29 7.93
N PRO A 49 2.01 7.80 9.08
CA PRO A 49 2.07 6.93 10.25
C PRO A 49 0.69 6.46 10.69
N LYS A 50 -0.31 7.29 10.53
CA LYS A 50 -1.66 6.90 10.92
C LYS A 50 -2.20 5.84 10.00
N VAL A 51 -1.96 6.00 8.71
CA VAL A 51 -2.42 5.01 7.73
C VAL A 51 -1.71 3.68 7.97
N ALA A 52 -0.39 3.73 8.14
CA ALA A 52 0.38 2.53 8.35
C ALA A 52 -0.03 1.84 9.64
N GLY A 53 -0.27 2.63 10.70
CA GLY A 53 -0.68 2.07 11.96
C GLY A 53 -2.03 1.39 11.88
N ALA A 54 -2.96 2.01 11.16
CA ALA A 54 -4.27 1.42 11.01
C ALA A 54 -4.19 0.10 10.23
N ILE A 55 -3.37 0.08 9.20
CA ILE A 55 -3.20 -1.14 8.43
C ILE A 55 -2.63 -2.24 9.30
N ASN A 56 -1.62 -1.90 10.10
CA ASN A 56 -0.99 -2.88 10.97
C ASN A 56 -1.97 -3.41 12.01
N GLN A 57 -2.82 -2.55 12.53
CA GLN A 57 -3.78 -2.97 13.52
C GLN A 57 -4.81 -3.91 12.95
N LEU A 58 -5.17 -3.72 11.70
CA LEU A 58 -6.19 -4.53 11.08
C LEU A 58 -5.65 -5.80 10.45
N GLN A 59 -4.34 -5.89 10.33
CA GLN A 59 -3.73 -6.99 9.62
C GLN A 59 -4.13 -8.36 10.18
N ASP A 60 -4.05 -8.52 11.48
CA ASP A 60 -4.37 -9.81 12.10
C ASP A 60 -5.82 -10.19 11.88
N PHE A 61 -6.70 -9.22 12.04
CA PHE A 61 -8.12 -9.51 11.85
C PHE A 61 -8.39 -9.87 10.39
N ALA A 62 -7.76 -9.15 9.48
CA ALA A 62 -7.94 -9.40 8.06
C ALA A 62 -7.40 -10.77 7.69
N GLN A 63 -6.26 -11.12 8.26
CA GLN A 63 -5.64 -12.39 7.96
C GLN A 63 -6.54 -13.55 8.38
N ARG A 64 -7.11 -13.45 9.56
CA ARG A 64 -7.99 -14.50 10.04
C ARG A 64 -9.23 -14.66 9.16
N LYS A 65 -9.76 -13.53 8.73
CA LYS A 65 -10.92 -13.56 7.88
C LYS A 65 -10.59 -14.16 6.52
N PHE A 66 -9.44 -13.81 6.01
CA PHE A 66 -8.99 -14.30 4.72
C PHE A 66 -8.81 -15.82 4.78
N GLU A 67 -8.17 -16.31 5.83
CA GLU A 67 -7.96 -17.73 5.99
C GLU A 67 -9.26 -18.50 6.13
N LYS A 68 -10.21 -17.92 6.84
CA LYS A 68 -11.48 -18.55 7.01
C LYS A 68 -12.21 -18.64 5.69
N SER A 69 -12.10 -17.61 4.89
CA SER A 69 -12.71 -17.60 3.60
C SER A 69 -12.18 -18.70 2.72
N GLU A 70 -10.88 -18.92 2.77
CA GLU A 70 -10.28 -19.96 1.99
C GLU A 70 -10.68 -21.32 2.45
N LEU A 71 -10.80 -21.49 3.75
CA LEU A 71 -11.16 -22.78 4.28
C LEU A 71 -12.59 -23.15 3.98
N VAL A 72 -13.42 -22.17 3.92
CA VAL A 72 -14.82 -22.43 3.66
C VAL A 72 -15.14 -22.56 2.22
N GLU A 73 -14.22 -22.24 1.35
CA GLU A 73 -14.50 -22.32 0.00
C GLU A 73 -14.82 -23.68 -0.42
N ASP A 74 -15.74 -23.89 -1.17
CA ASP A 74 -16.08 -25.20 -1.58
C ASP A 74 -16.14 -25.40 -2.97
#